data_c5252783add5791793374ab38fbbe620
#
_entry.id   c5252783add5791793374ab38fbbe620
#
_cell.length_a   1.000
_cell.length_b   1.000
_cell.length_c   1.000
_cell.angle_alpha   90.00
_cell.angle_beta   90.00
_cell.angle_gamma   90.00
#
_symmetry.space_group_name_H-M   'P 1'
#
loop_
_entity.id
_entity.type
_entity.pdbx_description
1 polymer ?
#
loop_
_entity_poly.entity_id
_entity_poly.type
_entity_poly.pdbx_seq_one_letter_code
_entity_poly.pdbx_strand_id
1 'polypeptide(L)'
;AKLVSQGFRVGIVDITDGEPTPRSSGPEERLAEASKAAGVLGVVHREQLGFPNRNLFDCFEVRVALAKTFRRYRPRLVLGIGDKTPMASPDHAQAMAITEAAVFYSRLTKWDEVFDHLPVHVISNLLTYFLFAGVADLPVGHWPIVVNIDGHLEQKLKAVRCYDSQFPPEKASVFTRVEAFSK
;
A
#
# COMPACT_ATOMS: atom_id res chain seq x y z
N ALA A 1 -7.65 -8.87 4.18
CA ALA A 1 -8.43 -10.02 4.71
C ALA A 1 -9.49 -9.53 5.69
N LYS A 2 -9.15 -9.13 6.92
CA LYS A 2 -10.14 -8.82 7.98
C LYS A 2 -11.17 -7.76 7.57
N LEU A 3 -10.77 -6.62 7.00
CA LEU A 3 -11.73 -5.61 6.55
C LEU A 3 -12.71 -6.16 5.50
N VAL A 4 -12.21 -6.98 4.58
CA VAL A 4 -13.06 -7.63 3.57
C VAL A 4 -14.05 -8.59 4.22
N SER A 5 -13.62 -9.40 5.20
CA SER A 5 -14.53 -10.31 5.91
C SER A 5 -15.62 -9.59 6.72
N GLN A 6 -15.38 -8.33 7.06
CA GLN A 6 -16.35 -7.46 7.72
C GLN A 6 -17.27 -6.71 6.73
N GLY A 7 -17.19 -7.03 5.43
CA GLY A 7 -18.04 -6.43 4.41
C GLY A 7 -17.53 -5.10 3.85
N PHE A 8 -16.33 -4.65 4.22
CA PHE A 8 -15.76 -3.44 3.61
C PHE A 8 -15.24 -3.71 2.20
N ARG A 9 -15.48 -2.78 1.30
CA ARG A 9 -14.85 -2.77 -0.02
C ARG A 9 -13.44 -2.21 0.12
N VAL A 10 -12.43 -3.02 -0.18
CA VAL A 10 -11.02 -2.66 -0.05
C VAL A 10 -10.39 -2.56 -1.42
N GLY A 11 -9.68 -1.45 -1.67
CA GLY A 11 -8.80 -1.27 -2.83
C GLY A 11 -7.33 -1.24 -2.39
N ILE A 12 -6.43 -1.61 -3.30
CA ILE A 12 -4.98 -1.45 -3.14
C ILE A 12 -4.47 -0.61 -4.32
N VAL A 13 -3.60 0.35 -4.02
CA VAL A 13 -2.91 1.14 -5.03
C VAL A 13 -1.41 0.97 -4.82
N ASP A 14 -0.74 0.46 -5.84
CA ASP A 14 0.72 0.40 -5.90
C ASP A 14 1.23 1.64 -6.62
N ILE A 15 2.02 2.48 -5.98
CA ILE A 15 2.54 3.72 -6.60
C ILE A 15 3.56 3.37 -7.68
N THR A 16 4.38 2.33 -7.43
CA THR A 16 5.41 1.88 -8.36
C THR A 16 5.06 0.53 -9.00
N ASP A 17 5.74 0.18 -10.08
CA ASP A 17 5.63 -1.12 -10.73
C ASP A 17 6.34 -2.26 -9.96
N GLY A 18 7.17 -1.91 -8.97
CA GLY A 18 7.94 -2.87 -8.17
C GLY A 18 9.22 -3.37 -8.85
N GLU A 19 9.57 -2.88 -10.04
CA GLU A 19 10.75 -3.29 -10.81
C GLU A 19 11.87 -2.24 -10.81
N PRO A 20 13.14 -2.63 -11.03
CA PRO A 20 13.63 -4.01 -11.27
C PRO A 20 13.77 -4.82 -9.98
N THR A 21 13.46 -6.12 -10.06
CA THR A 21 13.74 -7.08 -8.98
C THR A 21 14.52 -8.29 -9.48
N PRO A 22 15.43 -8.87 -8.70
CA PRO A 22 16.43 -9.82 -9.22
C PRO A 22 15.88 -11.10 -9.83
N ARG A 23 14.64 -11.48 -9.52
CA ARG A 23 14.05 -12.77 -9.93
C ARG A 23 12.79 -12.61 -10.76
N SER A 24 12.32 -11.41 -10.97
CA SER A 24 11.17 -11.15 -11.82
C SER A 24 11.63 -11.07 -13.28
N SER A 25 10.80 -11.57 -14.17
CA SER A 25 10.99 -11.40 -15.62
C SER A 25 10.56 -10.00 -16.11
N GLY A 26 9.92 -9.21 -15.24
CA GLY A 26 9.50 -7.84 -15.54
C GLY A 26 8.19 -7.42 -14.90
N PRO A 27 7.69 -6.22 -15.25
CA PRO A 27 6.50 -5.63 -14.65
C PRO A 27 5.23 -6.48 -14.79
N GLU A 28 5.09 -7.21 -15.90
CA GLU A 28 3.92 -8.06 -16.14
C GLU A 28 3.82 -9.21 -15.13
N GLU A 29 4.94 -9.86 -14.81
CA GLU A 29 4.98 -10.91 -13.78
C GLU A 29 4.61 -10.31 -12.42
N ARG A 30 5.18 -9.17 -12.08
CA ARG A 30 4.87 -8.46 -10.82
C ARG A 30 3.39 -8.09 -10.71
N LEU A 31 2.80 -7.63 -11.80
CA LEU A 31 1.37 -7.31 -11.86
C LEU A 31 0.51 -8.57 -11.71
N ALA A 32 0.91 -9.69 -12.33
CA ALA A 32 0.21 -10.96 -12.20
C ALA A 32 0.26 -11.51 -10.77
N GLU A 33 1.42 -11.48 -10.11
CA GLU A 33 1.59 -11.84 -8.69
C GLU A 33 0.72 -10.97 -7.78
N ALA A 34 0.75 -9.66 -8.00
CA ALA A 34 -0.06 -8.69 -7.28
C ALA A 34 -1.56 -8.96 -7.43
N SER A 35 -2.01 -9.28 -8.64
CA SER A 35 -3.40 -9.61 -8.93
C SER A 35 -3.85 -10.89 -8.24
N LYS A 36 -3.01 -11.95 -8.25
CA LYS A 36 -3.27 -13.18 -7.50
C LYS A 36 -3.40 -12.90 -5.99
N ALA A 37 -2.50 -12.12 -5.42
CA ALA A 37 -2.55 -11.74 -4.01
C ALA A 37 -3.82 -10.95 -3.66
N ALA A 38 -4.23 -10.01 -4.52
CA ALA A 38 -5.47 -9.26 -4.37
C ALA A 38 -6.70 -10.19 -4.37
N GLY A 39 -6.73 -11.18 -5.26
CA GLY A 39 -7.77 -12.22 -5.30
C GLY A 39 -7.83 -13.03 -4.01
N VAL A 40 -6.68 -13.49 -3.49
CA VAL A 40 -6.61 -14.20 -2.20
C VAL A 40 -7.15 -13.36 -1.05
N LEU A 41 -6.88 -12.04 -1.04
CA LEU A 41 -7.35 -11.13 0.00
C LEU A 41 -8.81 -10.72 -0.16
N GLY A 42 -9.43 -10.98 -1.31
CA GLY A 42 -10.78 -10.52 -1.63
C GLY A 42 -10.86 -9.02 -1.90
N VAL A 43 -9.78 -8.41 -2.37
CA VAL A 43 -9.71 -6.98 -2.72
C VAL A 43 -10.53 -6.74 -3.99
N VAL A 44 -11.38 -5.73 -3.98
CA VAL A 44 -12.29 -5.45 -5.11
C VAL A 44 -11.65 -4.60 -6.20
N HIS A 45 -10.52 -3.97 -5.89
CA HIS A 45 -9.78 -3.13 -6.83
C HIS A 45 -8.29 -3.18 -6.52
N ARG A 46 -7.46 -3.33 -7.55
CA ARG A 46 -6.02 -3.08 -7.45
C ARG A 46 -5.57 -2.31 -8.67
N GLU A 47 -4.86 -1.22 -8.43
CA GLU A 47 -4.34 -0.33 -9.45
C GLU A 47 -2.85 -0.11 -9.22
N GLN A 48 -2.09 -0.04 -10.30
CA GLN A 48 -0.68 0.29 -10.30
C GLN A 48 -0.49 1.61 -11.05
N LEU A 49 0.13 2.61 -10.42
CA LEU A 49 0.31 3.93 -11.02
C LEU A 49 1.51 3.99 -11.98
N GLY A 50 2.40 2.98 -11.93
CA GLY A 50 3.48 2.82 -12.91
C GLY A 50 4.66 3.77 -12.71
N PHE A 51 4.83 4.42 -11.55
CA PHE A 51 6.01 5.20 -11.27
C PHE A 51 7.24 4.32 -11.02
N PRO A 52 8.46 4.81 -11.33
CA PRO A 52 9.67 4.01 -11.19
C PRO A 52 9.91 3.56 -9.76
N ASN A 53 10.14 2.26 -9.55
CA ASN A 53 10.54 1.70 -8.27
C ASN A 53 12.02 2.01 -7.97
N ARG A 54 12.36 2.22 -6.70
CA ARG A 54 13.68 2.63 -6.19
C ARG A 54 14.16 4.00 -6.68
N ASN A 55 13.30 4.72 -7.35
CA ASN A 55 13.51 6.07 -7.83
C ASN A 55 12.23 6.91 -7.67
N LEU A 56 11.44 6.59 -6.65
CA LEU A 56 10.23 7.31 -6.33
C LEU A 56 10.60 8.60 -5.59
N PHE A 57 10.15 9.73 -6.13
CA PHE A 57 10.27 11.04 -5.48
C PHE A 57 8.91 11.65 -5.25
N ASP A 58 8.77 12.32 -4.12
CA ASP A 58 7.60 13.12 -3.81
C ASP A 58 7.58 14.36 -4.71
N CYS A 59 6.78 14.30 -5.77
CA CYS A 59 6.62 15.36 -6.75
C CYS A 59 5.15 15.58 -7.10
N PHE A 60 4.86 16.66 -7.80
CA PHE A 60 3.50 17.06 -8.14
C PHE A 60 2.74 15.97 -8.90
N GLU A 61 3.37 15.37 -9.89
CA GLU A 61 2.77 14.38 -10.78
C GLU A 61 2.30 13.14 -10.02
N VAL A 62 3.12 12.62 -9.12
CA VAL A 62 2.78 11.43 -8.29
C VAL A 62 1.65 11.75 -7.33
N ARG A 63 1.70 12.93 -6.68
CA ARG A 63 0.66 13.40 -5.76
C ARG A 63 -0.69 13.51 -6.47
N VAL A 64 -0.69 14.10 -7.68
CA VAL A 64 -1.90 14.25 -8.49
C VAL A 64 -2.43 12.90 -8.95
N ALA A 65 -1.57 11.99 -9.42
CA ALA A 65 -1.96 10.66 -9.86
C ALA A 65 -2.67 9.89 -8.73
N LEU A 66 -2.09 9.88 -7.54
CA LEU A 66 -2.71 9.22 -6.39
C LEU A 66 -3.99 9.93 -5.93
N ALA A 67 -4.03 11.26 -5.95
CA ALA A 67 -5.23 12.00 -5.61
C ALA A 67 -6.38 11.78 -6.61
N LYS A 68 -6.08 11.61 -7.91
CA LYS A 68 -7.07 11.20 -8.93
C LYS A 68 -7.69 9.84 -8.58
N THR A 69 -6.88 8.88 -8.15
CA THR A 69 -7.36 7.59 -7.67
C THR A 69 -8.29 7.75 -6.48
N PHE A 70 -7.92 8.60 -5.51
CA PHE A 70 -8.79 8.89 -4.36
C PHE A 70 -10.10 9.57 -4.76
N ARG A 71 -10.10 10.48 -5.72
CA ARG A 71 -11.34 11.09 -6.25
C ARG A 71 -12.23 10.08 -6.98
N ARG A 72 -11.63 9.16 -7.73
CA ARG A 72 -12.33 8.11 -8.49
C ARG A 72 -13.02 7.10 -7.58
N TYR A 73 -12.29 6.57 -6.60
CA TYR A 73 -12.78 5.48 -5.74
C TYR A 73 -13.39 5.94 -4.42
N ARG A 74 -13.21 7.19 -4.05
CA ARG A 74 -13.84 7.86 -2.90
C ARG A 74 -13.67 7.11 -1.58
N PRO A 75 -12.45 6.76 -1.15
CA PRO A 75 -12.23 6.03 0.09
C PRO A 75 -12.59 6.89 1.31
N ARG A 76 -13.20 6.27 2.33
CA ARG A 76 -13.44 6.90 3.64
C ARG A 76 -12.21 6.81 4.54
N LEU A 77 -11.41 5.78 4.34
CA LEU A 77 -10.18 5.50 5.06
C LEU A 77 -9.07 5.20 4.06
N VAL A 78 -7.92 5.83 4.24
CA VAL A 78 -6.67 5.48 3.56
C VAL A 78 -5.73 4.88 4.59
N LEU A 79 -5.09 3.77 4.23
CA LEU A 79 -4.00 3.16 4.98
C LEU A 79 -2.72 3.35 4.18
N GLY A 80 -1.86 4.24 4.62
CA GLY A 80 -0.56 4.51 4.00
C GLY A 80 0.60 3.86 4.76
N ILE A 81 1.74 3.68 4.09
CA ILE A 81 2.96 3.30 4.80
C ILE A 81 3.42 4.47 5.67
N GLY A 82 3.91 4.17 6.88
CA GLY A 82 4.45 5.17 7.80
C GLY A 82 5.96 5.17 7.74
N ASP A 83 6.53 6.34 7.40
CA ASP A 83 7.97 6.63 7.41
C ASP A 83 8.86 5.58 6.69
N LYS A 84 10.17 5.75 6.81
CA LYS A 84 11.15 4.81 6.25
C LYS A 84 11.16 3.49 7.02
N THR A 85 11.29 2.40 6.29
CA THR A 85 11.55 1.09 6.89
C THR A 85 13.06 0.87 6.95
N PRO A 86 13.65 0.60 8.12
CA PRO A 86 15.08 0.33 8.23
C PRO A 86 15.56 -0.75 7.24
N MET A 87 16.66 -0.49 6.54
CA MET A 87 17.25 -1.40 5.54
C MET A 87 16.36 -1.75 4.33
N ALA A 88 15.22 -1.07 4.16
CA ALA A 88 14.34 -1.21 3.00
C ALA A 88 14.52 -0.06 2.00
N SER A 89 13.72 -0.07 0.93
CA SER A 89 13.76 0.98 -0.08
C SER A 89 13.47 2.37 0.51
N PRO A 90 14.21 3.42 0.11
CA PRO A 90 13.90 4.80 0.46
C PRO A 90 12.52 5.25 -0.03
N ASP A 91 11.95 4.56 -1.01
CA ASP A 91 10.63 4.83 -1.56
C ASP A 91 9.52 4.78 -0.49
N HIS A 92 9.73 4.04 0.63
CA HIS A 92 8.75 3.98 1.70
C HIS A 92 8.49 5.36 2.33
N ALA A 93 9.54 6.11 2.62
CA ALA A 93 9.41 7.47 3.15
C ALA A 93 8.79 8.43 2.12
N GLN A 94 9.14 8.27 0.84
CA GLN A 94 8.53 9.03 -0.25
C GLN A 94 7.02 8.71 -0.37
N ALA A 95 6.65 7.43 -0.31
CA ALA A 95 5.26 7.00 -0.39
C ALA A 95 4.41 7.55 0.76
N MET A 96 4.97 7.69 1.98
CA MET A 96 4.30 8.35 3.08
C MET A 96 3.97 9.81 2.72
N ALA A 97 4.96 10.60 2.34
CA ALA A 97 4.79 12.02 2.00
C ALA A 97 3.81 12.22 0.83
N ILE A 98 3.94 11.37 -0.21
CA ILE A 98 3.03 11.37 -1.37
C ILE A 98 1.60 11.08 -0.92
N THR A 99 1.39 10.09 -0.04
CA THR A 99 0.06 9.70 0.42
C THR A 99 -0.60 10.83 1.21
N GLU A 100 0.10 11.46 2.14
CA GLU A 100 -0.38 12.60 2.91
C GLU A 100 -0.76 13.78 2.00
N ALA A 101 0.12 14.11 1.05
CA ALA A 101 -0.13 15.16 0.08
C ALA A 101 -1.34 14.82 -0.83
N ALA A 102 -1.48 13.59 -1.30
CA ALA A 102 -2.58 13.17 -2.15
C ALA A 102 -3.93 13.19 -1.41
N VAL A 103 -3.96 12.86 -0.13
CA VAL A 103 -5.14 13.02 0.74
C VAL A 103 -5.55 14.50 0.81
N PHE A 104 -4.59 15.41 0.96
CA PHE A 104 -4.87 16.84 0.91
C PHE A 104 -5.35 17.28 -0.48
N TYR A 105 -4.69 16.82 -1.55
CA TYR A 105 -4.99 17.21 -2.93
C TYR A 105 -6.38 16.73 -3.39
N SER A 106 -6.85 15.59 -2.92
CA SER A 106 -8.16 15.05 -3.31
C SER A 106 -9.34 15.97 -2.95
N ARG A 107 -9.17 16.88 -1.98
CA ARG A 107 -10.18 17.85 -1.53
C ARG A 107 -10.07 19.24 -2.15
N LEU A 108 -9.05 19.50 -3.00
CA LEU A 108 -8.83 20.82 -3.58
C LEU A 108 -9.94 21.16 -4.58
N THR A 109 -10.47 22.37 -4.47
CA THR A 109 -11.41 22.98 -5.41
C THR A 109 -10.68 23.84 -6.42
N LYS A 110 -11.32 24.19 -7.54
CA LYS A 110 -10.78 25.06 -8.59
C LYS A 110 -9.53 24.51 -9.31
N TRP A 111 -9.36 23.19 -9.27
CA TRP A 111 -8.27 22.45 -9.91
C TRP A 111 -8.82 21.38 -10.88
N ASP A 112 -9.97 21.70 -11.51
CA ASP A 112 -10.73 20.71 -12.27
C ASP A 112 -9.93 20.13 -13.44
N GLU A 113 -9.18 20.97 -14.17
CA GLU A 113 -8.33 20.53 -15.27
C GLU A 113 -7.19 19.59 -14.78
N VAL A 114 -6.60 19.86 -13.61
CA VAL A 114 -5.54 19.02 -13.05
C VAL A 114 -6.08 17.64 -12.68
N PHE A 115 -7.34 17.57 -12.27
CA PHE A 115 -7.98 16.34 -11.80
C PHE A 115 -8.94 15.72 -12.82
N ASP A 116 -8.83 16.05 -14.11
CA ASP A 116 -9.67 15.52 -15.20
C ASP A 116 -11.16 15.64 -14.87
N HIS A 117 -11.57 16.76 -14.26
CA HIS A 117 -12.94 17.04 -13.80
C HIS A 117 -13.52 16.01 -12.82
N LEU A 118 -12.69 15.15 -12.21
CA LEU A 118 -13.13 14.22 -11.18
C LEU A 118 -13.68 14.98 -9.97
N PRO A 119 -14.84 14.57 -9.43
CA PRO A 119 -15.47 15.27 -8.31
C PRO A 119 -14.54 15.32 -7.09
N VAL A 120 -14.53 16.45 -6.42
CA VAL A 120 -13.80 16.63 -5.15
C VAL A 120 -14.18 15.53 -4.16
N HIS A 121 -13.20 15.01 -3.46
CA HIS A 121 -13.40 14.02 -2.41
C HIS A 121 -12.62 14.36 -1.15
N VAL A 122 -13.31 14.30 -0.01
CA VAL A 122 -12.71 14.48 1.31
C VAL A 122 -12.55 13.10 1.97
N ILE A 123 -11.31 12.74 2.25
CA ILE A 123 -10.98 11.50 2.98
C ILE A 123 -11.13 11.76 4.46
N SER A 124 -11.96 10.97 5.15
CA SER A 124 -12.27 11.18 6.56
C SER A 124 -11.13 10.77 7.49
N ASN A 125 -10.38 9.74 7.11
CA ASN A 125 -9.33 9.18 7.96
C ASN A 125 -8.12 8.75 7.13
N LEU A 126 -6.93 9.10 7.61
CA LEU A 126 -5.66 8.59 7.16
C LEU A 126 -4.98 7.91 8.35
N LEU A 127 -4.66 6.64 8.21
CA LEU A 127 -3.86 5.88 9.18
C LEU A 127 -2.59 5.41 8.49
N THR A 128 -1.51 5.32 9.27
CA THR A 128 -0.24 4.79 8.78
C THR A 128 0.06 3.43 9.39
N TYR A 129 0.63 2.53 8.61
CA TYR A 129 1.13 1.25 9.10
C TYR A 129 2.65 1.20 8.98
N PHE A 130 3.28 0.54 9.94
CA PHE A 130 4.73 0.37 9.98
C PHE A 130 5.10 -1.08 9.65
N LEU A 131 6.16 -1.25 8.86
CA LEU A 131 6.72 -2.57 8.57
C LEU A 131 7.81 -2.88 9.61
N PHE A 132 7.63 -3.97 10.34
CA PHE A 132 8.63 -4.49 11.30
C PHE A 132 9.01 -3.52 12.43
N ALA A 133 8.15 -2.57 12.76
CA ALA A 133 8.38 -1.67 13.89
C ALA A 133 7.86 -2.31 15.19
N GLY A 134 8.66 -2.25 16.24
CA GLY A 134 8.17 -2.47 17.60
C GLY A 134 7.42 -1.23 18.11
N VAL A 135 6.59 -1.40 19.14
CA VAL A 135 5.87 -0.26 19.76
C VAL A 135 6.83 0.82 20.27
N ALA A 136 8.05 0.43 20.66
CA ALA A 136 9.10 1.35 21.13
C ALA A 136 9.65 2.26 20.02
N ASP A 137 9.47 1.87 18.75
CA ASP A 137 10.01 2.59 17.58
C ASP A 137 9.00 3.54 16.96
N LEU A 138 7.82 3.69 17.57
CA LEU A 138 6.80 4.61 17.05
C LEU A 138 7.23 6.07 17.26
N PRO A 139 7.01 6.94 16.26
CA PRO A 139 7.31 8.36 16.39
C PRO A 139 6.54 8.99 17.56
N VAL A 140 7.18 9.92 18.26
CA VAL A 140 6.55 10.65 19.37
C VAL A 140 5.27 11.35 18.90
N GLY A 141 4.20 11.23 19.67
CA GLY A 141 2.92 11.86 19.36
C GLY A 141 1.98 11.00 18.50
N HIS A 142 2.36 9.77 18.17
CA HIS A 142 1.47 8.82 17.49
C HIS A 142 0.75 7.91 18.49
N TRP A 143 -0.51 7.59 18.17
CA TRP A 143 -1.31 6.66 18.95
C TRP A 143 -1.40 5.34 18.19
N PRO A 144 -0.85 4.23 18.74
CA PRO A 144 -0.91 2.94 18.08
C PRO A 144 -2.34 2.37 18.09
N ILE A 145 -2.74 1.85 16.94
CA ILE A 145 -3.95 1.05 16.80
C ILE A 145 -3.52 -0.37 16.50
N VAL A 146 -3.84 -1.29 17.40
CA VAL A 146 -3.57 -2.72 17.21
C VAL A 146 -4.82 -3.39 16.64
N VAL A 147 -4.65 -4.09 15.52
CA VAL A 147 -5.72 -4.83 14.87
C VAL A 147 -5.50 -6.32 15.07
N ASN A 148 -6.35 -6.94 15.89
CA ASN A 148 -6.35 -8.40 16.01
C ASN A 148 -6.72 -9.02 14.65
N ILE A 149 -5.86 -9.90 14.13
CA ILE A 149 -6.04 -10.61 12.85
C ILE A 149 -6.26 -12.11 13.02
N ASP A 150 -6.66 -12.57 14.20
CA ASP A 150 -7.00 -13.97 14.44
C ASP A 150 -8.03 -14.46 13.41
N GLY A 151 -7.79 -15.67 12.90
CA GLY A 151 -8.59 -16.23 11.80
C GLY A 151 -8.25 -15.70 10.40
N HIS A 152 -7.36 -14.70 10.27
CA HIS A 152 -6.96 -14.11 8.98
C HIS A 152 -5.47 -14.29 8.63
N LEU A 153 -4.68 -14.83 9.55
CA LEU A 153 -3.24 -15.01 9.36
C LEU A 153 -2.92 -15.92 8.17
N GLU A 154 -3.63 -17.05 8.06
CA GLU A 154 -3.41 -17.99 6.95
C GLU A 154 -3.71 -17.34 5.59
N GLN A 155 -4.77 -16.55 5.50
CA GLN A 155 -5.11 -15.81 4.28
C GLN A 155 -4.05 -14.75 3.94
N LYS A 156 -3.50 -14.07 4.96
CA LYS A 156 -2.37 -13.15 4.80
C LYS A 156 -1.14 -13.87 4.25
N LEU A 157 -0.77 -15.03 4.83
CA LEU A 157 0.37 -15.82 4.37
C LEU A 157 0.17 -16.35 2.96
N LYS A 158 -1.04 -16.80 2.60
CA LYS A 158 -1.38 -17.19 1.22
C LYS A 158 -1.18 -16.04 0.23
N ALA A 159 -1.59 -14.82 0.59
CA ALA A 159 -1.37 -13.66 -0.25
C ALA A 159 0.12 -13.34 -0.44
N VAL A 160 0.94 -13.45 0.61
CA VAL A 160 2.40 -13.27 0.51
C VAL A 160 3.01 -14.32 -0.41
N ARG A 161 2.56 -15.57 -0.33
CA ARG A 161 3.04 -16.68 -1.21
C ARG A 161 2.69 -16.48 -2.68
N CYS A 162 1.81 -15.57 -3.04
CA CYS A 162 1.55 -15.25 -4.45
C CYS A 162 2.71 -14.51 -5.13
N TYR A 163 3.69 -14.03 -4.37
CA TYR A 163 4.85 -13.31 -4.88
C TYR A 163 6.08 -14.23 -4.98
N ASP A 164 6.01 -15.22 -5.88
CA ASP A 164 7.07 -16.23 -6.06
C ASP A 164 8.42 -15.59 -6.44
N SER A 165 8.39 -14.55 -7.26
CA SER A 165 9.60 -13.79 -7.64
C SER A 165 10.28 -13.12 -6.45
N GLN A 166 9.54 -12.80 -5.38
CA GLN A 166 10.05 -12.11 -4.20
C GLN A 166 10.38 -13.06 -3.05
N PHE A 167 9.56 -14.08 -2.87
CA PHE A 167 9.60 -15.01 -1.74
C PHE A 167 9.68 -16.46 -2.21
N PRO A 168 10.74 -16.81 -2.95
CA PRO A 168 10.94 -18.19 -3.37
C PRO A 168 11.19 -19.12 -2.16
N PRO A 169 11.13 -20.45 -2.36
CA PRO A 169 11.24 -21.42 -1.26
C PRO A 169 12.47 -21.22 -0.35
N GLU A 170 13.60 -20.75 -0.89
CA GLU A 170 14.82 -20.49 -0.14
C GLU A 170 14.67 -19.34 0.87
N LYS A 171 13.67 -18.50 0.71
CA LYS A 171 13.33 -17.42 1.64
C LYS A 171 12.22 -17.80 2.63
N ALA A 172 12.05 -19.09 2.94
CA ALA A 172 11.02 -19.56 3.88
C ALA A 172 11.03 -18.85 5.24
N SER A 173 12.20 -18.39 5.73
CA SER A 173 12.32 -17.61 6.95
C SER A 173 11.50 -16.30 6.95
N VAL A 174 11.15 -15.76 5.77
CA VAL A 174 10.29 -14.59 5.67
C VAL A 174 8.90 -14.91 6.20
N PHE A 175 8.33 -16.07 5.88
CA PHE A 175 7.02 -16.50 6.35
C PHE A 175 6.99 -16.66 7.86
N THR A 176 8.03 -17.27 8.46
CA THR A 176 8.18 -17.36 9.91
C THR A 176 8.23 -15.98 10.56
N ARG A 177 8.94 -15.04 9.94
CA ARG A 177 9.00 -13.66 10.42
C ARG A 177 7.65 -12.95 10.31
N VAL A 178 6.97 -13.06 9.18
CA VAL A 178 5.62 -12.47 8.98
C VAL A 178 4.65 -13.05 10.01
N GLU A 179 4.73 -14.35 10.30
CA GLU A 179 3.90 -14.98 11.32
C GLU A 179 4.21 -14.45 12.72
N ALA A 180 5.50 -14.37 13.08
CA ALA A 180 5.94 -13.88 14.39
C ALA A 180 5.49 -12.44 14.68
N PHE A 181 5.54 -11.55 13.66
CA PHE A 181 5.06 -10.16 13.78
C PHE A 181 3.53 -10.03 13.72
N SER A 182 2.83 -11.12 13.49
CA SER A 182 1.37 -11.11 13.36
C SER A 182 0.67 -11.73 14.58
N LYS A 183 1.42 -12.28 15.51
CA LYS A 183 1.01 -12.81 16.83
C LYS A 183 1.26 -11.79 17.92
#